data_6cc932c63326d4bc19cf561b4a1d365a
#
_entry.id   6cc932c63326d4bc19cf561b4a1d365a
#
_cell.length_a   1.000
_cell.length_b   1.000
_cell.length_c   1.000
_cell.angle_alpha   90.00
_cell.angle_beta   90.00
_cell.angle_gamma   90.00
#
_symmetry.space_group_name_H-M   'P 1'
#
loop_
_entity.id
_entity.type
_entity.pdbx_description
1 polymer ?
#
loop_
_entity_poly.entity_id
_entity_poly.type
_entity_poly.pdbx_seq_one_letter_code
_entity_poly.pdbx_strand_id
1 'polypeptide(L)'
;DPWDVRADVGEALAALGVPPEATSVTADAPRHYHPGRSGVVRQGPRTVLATFGELHPSVQRALKCEGPVMAFELFLDAIPDPKKRRRAAVALSPFQPLTRDFAFVVARDVDAATVLRAARGAERTLISAVRLFDVYEGDKIEAGHKSLGVEVTLQPTDKSLTDAEIEAVCARILAAVTKATGATLR
;
A
#
# COMPACT_ATOMS: atom_id res chain seq x y z
N ASP A 1 13.20 7.88 9.62
CA ASP A 1 12.32 6.99 10.40
C ASP A 1 12.04 5.67 9.64
N PRO A 2 11.29 4.69 10.17
CA PRO A 2 11.00 3.43 9.46
C PRO A 2 10.24 3.61 8.13
N TRP A 3 9.50 4.70 7.99
CA TRP A 3 8.77 5.00 6.75
C TRP A 3 9.69 5.53 5.66
N ASP A 4 10.70 6.33 6.04
CA ASP A 4 11.72 6.82 5.10
C ASP A 4 12.51 5.65 4.51
N VAL A 5 13.02 4.77 5.38
CA VAL A 5 13.77 3.60 4.89
C VAL A 5 12.92 2.61 4.09
N ARG A 6 11.60 2.52 4.39
CA ARG A 6 10.67 1.78 3.55
C ARG A 6 10.52 2.40 2.17
N ALA A 7 10.48 3.74 2.08
CA ALA A 7 10.43 4.45 0.81
C ALA A 7 11.70 4.20 -0.01
N ASP A 8 12.88 4.30 0.61
CA ASP A 8 14.17 4.00 -0.04
C ASP A 8 14.22 2.58 -0.62
N VAL A 9 13.74 1.59 0.14
CA VAL A 9 13.60 0.20 -0.33
C VAL A 9 12.67 0.13 -1.54
N GLY A 10 11.54 0.85 -1.50
CA GLY A 10 10.57 0.90 -2.59
C GLY A 10 11.17 1.47 -3.87
N GLU A 11 11.91 2.57 -3.76
CA GLU A 11 12.61 3.19 -4.89
C GLU A 11 13.71 2.29 -5.46
N ALA A 12 14.52 1.67 -4.60
CA ALA A 12 15.54 0.73 -5.01
C ALA A 12 14.95 -0.48 -5.77
N LEU A 13 13.86 -1.07 -5.27
CA LEU A 13 13.17 -2.16 -5.94
C LEU A 13 12.54 -1.73 -7.26
N ALA A 14 11.96 -0.53 -7.32
CA ALA A 14 11.39 0.03 -8.56
C ALA A 14 12.49 0.24 -9.62
N ALA A 15 13.66 0.74 -9.23
CA ALA A 15 14.82 0.88 -10.12
C ALA A 15 15.31 -0.47 -10.65
N LEU A 16 15.16 -1.54 -9.87
CA LEU A 16 15.46 -2.93 -10.24
C LEU A 16 14.32 -3.62 -11.01
N GLY A 17 13.24 -2.88 -11.33
CA GLY A 17 12.13 -3.38 -12.15
C GLY A 17 11.00 -4.06 -11.38
N VAL A 18 10.98 -3.95 -10.06
CA VAL A 18 9.89 -4.43 -9.21
C VAL A 18 9.00 -3.25 -8.79
N PRO A 19 7.82 -3.07 -9.41
CA PRO A 19 6.97 -1.94 -9.09
C PRO A 19 6.33 -2.11 -7.69
N PRO A 20 6.10 -1.01 -6.95
CA PRO A 20 5.56 -1.04 -5.58
C PRO A 20 4.25 -1.82 -5.45
N GLU A 21 3.38 -1.74 -6.46
CA GLU A 21 2.10 -2.44 -6.50
C GLU A 21 2.22 -3.97 -6.62
N ALA A 22 3.38 -4.47 -7.01
CA ALA A 22 3.67 -5.90 -7.05
C ALA A 22 4.20 -6.44 -5.73
N THR A 23 4.33 -5.58 -4.72
CA THR A 23 4.89 -5.93 -3.41
C THR A 23 3.86 -5.84 -2.29
N SER A 24 4.14 -6.52 -1.20
CA SER A 24 3.41 -6.39 0.06
C SER A 24 4.41 -6.27 1.21
N VAL A 25 3.98 -5.65 2.32
CA VAL A 25 4.78 -5.53 3.54
C VAL A 25 4.13 -6.36 4.63
N THR A 26 4.95 -7.13 5.36
CA THR A 26 4.54 -7.93 6.52
C THR A 26 5.39 -7.57 7.74
N ALA A 27 4.86 -7.80 8.95
CA ALA A 27 5.48 -7.38 10.21
C ALA A 27 6.39 -8.46 10.84
N ASP A 28 6.90 -9.40 10.06
CA ASP A 28 7.70 -10.54 10.51
C ASP A 28 9.20 -10.37 10.23
N ALA A 29 9.71 -9.17 10.42
CA ALA A 29 11.13 -8.86 10.24
C ALA A 29 12.03 -9.69 11.18
N PRO A 30 13.29 -9.98 10.77
CA PRO A 30 14.26 -10.68 11.61
C PRO A 30 14.51 -10.00 12.95
N ARG A 31 14.92 -10.79 13.96
CA ARG A 31 15.09 -10.34 15.37
C ARG A 31 16.12 -9.23 15.58
N HIS A 32 16.98 -8.96 14.63
CA HIS A 32 17.92 -7.86 14.72
C HIS A 32 17.30 -6.50 14.42
N TYR A 33 16.06 -6.47 13.94
CA TYR A 33 15.23 -5.28 13.84
C TYR A 33 14.31 -5.10 15.05
N HIS A 34 13.86 -3.88 15.25
CA HIS A 34 12.87 -3.54 16.28
C HIS A 34 11.51 -4.16 15.94
N PRO A 35 10.85 -4.90 16.86
CA PRO A 35 9.65 -5.69 16.53
C PRO A 35 8.44 -4.87 16.08
N GLY A 36 8.33 -3.60 16.48
CA GLY A 36 7.21 -2.72 16.11
C GLY A 36 7.56 -1.63 15.10
N ARG A 37 8.83 -1.57 14.62
CA ARG A 37 9.32 -0.52 13.70
C ARG A 37 10.14 -1.11 12.57
N SER A 38 9.66 -2.21 12.00
CA SER A 38 10.34 -2.95 10.94
C SER A 38 9.34 -3.71 10.10
N GLY A 39 9.78 -4.19 8.94
CA GLY A 39 8.96 -4.97 8.03
C GLY A 39 9.77 -5.77 7.05
N VAL A 40 9.06 -6.64 6.34
CA VAL A 40 9.57 -7.47 5.24
C VAL A 40 8.82 -7.12 3.97
N VAL A 41 9.54 -6.79 2.91
CA VAL A 41 8.95 -6.57 1.58
C VAL A 41 8.95 -7.88 0.82
N ARG A 42 7.77 -8.29 0.33
CA ARG A 42 7.57 -9.56 -0.38
C ARG A 42 6.96 -9.35 -1.76
N GLN A 43 7.31 -10.24 -2.67
CA GLN A 43 6.58 -10.45 -3.92
C GLN A 43 5.84 -11.79 -3.85
N GLY A 44 4.51 -11.71 -3.80
CA GLY A 44 3.70 -12.88 -3.46
C GLY A 44 3.93 -13.36 -2.01
N PRO A 45 3.39 -14.54 -1.64
CA PRO A 45 3.38 -14.95 -0.23
C PRO A 45 4.73 -15.47 0.29
N ARG A 46 5.65 -15.87 -0.58
CA ARG A 46 6.87 -16.59 -0.20
C ARG A 46 8.18 -15.87 -0.50
N THR A 47 8.22 -15.03 -1.52
CA THR A 47 9.48 -14.43 -1.98
C THR A 47 9.76 -13.16 -1.18
N VAL A 48 10.77 -13.18 -0.34
CA VAL A 48 11.29 -12.01 0.38
C VAL A 48 12.24 -11.26 -0.54
N LEU A 49 11.97 -9.98 -0.77
CA LEU A 49 12.80 -9.10 -1.58
C LEU A 49 13.70 -8.20 -0.72
N ALA A 50 13.20 -7.79 0.44
CA ALA A 50 13.93 -6.94 1.36
C ALA A 50 13.42 -7.09 2.80
N THR A 51 14.27 -6.72 3.75
CA THR A 51 13.91 -6.42 5.13
C THR A 51 14.34 -5.01 5.46
N PHE A 52 13.60 -4.32 6.32
CA PHE A 52 13.89 -2.92 6.66
C PHE A 52 13.38 -2.56 8.06
N GLY A 53 13.91 -1.51 8.62
CA GLY A 53 13.41 -0.92 9.86
C GLY A 53 14.51 -0.38 10.77
N GLU A 54 14.09 -0.04 11.98
CA GLU A 54 15.01 0.33 13.06
C GLU A 54 15.72 -0.92 13.57
N LEU A 55 17.03 -0.84 13.75
CA LEU A 55 17.78 -1.92 14.41
C LEU A 55 17.31 -2.10 15.85
N HIS A 56 17.29 -3.34 16.32
CA HIS A 56 16.90 -3.63 17.70
C HIS A 56 17.85 -2.93 18.70
N PRO A 57 17.35 -2.34 19.80
CA PRO A 57 18.20 -1.60 20.75
C PRO A 57 19.39 -2.39 21.31
N SER A 58 19.27 -3.72 21.42
CA SER A 58 20.40 -4.57 21.83
C SER A 58 21.52 -4.62 20.80
N VAL A 59 21.16 -4.62 19.51
CA VAL A 59 22.12 -4.57 18.41
C VAL A 59 22.81 -3.21 18.35
N GLN A 60 22.06 -2.12 18.48
CA GLN A 60 22.60 -0.77 18.52
C GLN A 60 23.62 -0.60 19.66
N ARG A 61 23.28 -1.10 20.86
CA ARG A 61 24.21 -1.09 22.00
C ARG A 61 25.48 -1.90 21.75
N ALA A 62 25.36 -3.09 21.15
CA ALA A 62 26.50 -3.94 20.82
C ALA A 62 27.44 -3.28 19.79
N LEU A 63 26.88 -2.53 18.85
CA LEU A 63 27.60 -1.76 17.82
C LEU A 63 28.08 -0.40 18.35
N LYS A 64 27.74 -0.02 19.58
CA LYS A 64 28.04 1.30 20.18
C LYS A 64 27.51 2.47 19.35
N CYS A 65 26.36 2.29 18.70
CA CYS A 65 25.68 3.36 17.98
C CYS A 65 24.87 4.23 18.95
N GLU A 66 24.96 5.54 18.79
CA GLU A 66 24.13 6.51 19.49
C GLU A 66 22.91 6.87 18.66
N GLY A 67 21.72 6.80 19.29
CA GLY A 67 20.45 7.11 18.63
C GLY A 67 19.88 5.96 17.78
N PRO A 68 18.69 6.16 17.20
CA PRO A 68 18.03 5.16 16.38
C PRO A 68 18.75 4.98 15.04
N VAL A 69 19.09 3.74 14.70
CA VAL A 69 19.72 3.37 13.43
C VAL A 69 18.68 2.68 12.56
N MET A 70 18.44 3.24 11.38
CA MET A 70 17.61 2.65 10.35
C MET A 70 18.47 1.85 9.37
N ALA A 71 18.01 0.67 8.98
CA ALA A 71 18.72 -0.20 8.06
C ALA A 71 17.76 -0.96 7.16
N PHE A 72 18.27 -1.40 6.02
CA PHE A 72 17.59 -2.36 5.16
C PHE A 72 18.57 -3.31 4.50
N GLU A 73 18.07 -4.45 4.08
CA GLU A 73 18.79 -5.45 3.28
C GLU A 73 17.96 -5.79 2.04
N LEU A 74 18.59 -5.79 0.87
CA LEU A 74 17.98 -6.23 -0.39
C LEU A 74 18.54 -7.60 -0.75
N PHE A 75 17.65 -8.55 -1.06
CA PHE A 75 18.01 -9.90 -1.51
C PHE A 75 18.03 -9.93 -3.03
N LEU A 76 19.17 -9.53 -3.64
CA LEU A 76 19.29 -9.34 -5.08
C LEU A 76 18.98 -10.62 -5.87
N ASP A 77 19.37 -11.78 -5.35
CA ASP A 77 19.09 -13.08 -5.98
C ASP A 77 17.60 -13.45 -6.00
N ALA A 78 16.80 -12.82 -5.13
CA ALA A 78 15.35 -13.01 -5.08
C ALA A 78 14.59 -12.06 -6.02
N ILE A 79 15.26 -11.03 -6.53
CA ILE A 79 14.65 -10.07 -7.44
C ILE A 79 14.59 -10.70 -8.84
N PRO A 80 13.38 -10.83 -9.43
CA PRO A 80 13.27 -11.42 -10.76
C PRO A 80 13.96 -10.55 -11.80
N ASP A 81 14.67 -11.19 -12.73
CA ASP A 81 15.22 -10.49 -13.88
C ASP A 81 14.14 -9.68 -14.60
N PRO A 82 14.37 -8.41 -14.90
CA PRO A 82 13.41 -7.59 -15.59
C PRO A 82 13.12 -8.22 -16.95
N LYS A 83 11.91 -8.74 -17.13
CA LYS A 83 11.47 -9.22 -18.44
C LYS A 83 11.68 -8.07 -19.43
N LYS A 84 12.37 -8.30 -20.54
CA LYS A 84 12.53 -7.33 -21.64
C LYS A 84 11.14 -6.92 -22.14
N ARG A 85 10.48 -6.02 -21.42
CA ARG A 85 9.23 -5.41 -21.87
C ARG A 85 9.60 -4.28 -22.83
N ARG A 86 9.10 -4.34 -24.07
CA ARG A 86 9.00 -3.11 -24.87
C ARG A 86 8.25 -2.11 -23.99
N ARG A 87 8.83 -0.92 -23.80
CA ARG A 87 8.08 0.17 -23.15
C ARG A 87 6.77 0.33 -23.93
N ALA A 88 5.65 0.09 -23.25
CA ALA A 88 4.36 0.37 -23.84
C ALA A 88 4.31 1.86 -24.20
N ALA A 89 3.78 2.19 -25.35
CA ALA A 89 3.50 3.58 -25.68
C ALA A 89 2.60 4.17 -24.58
N VAL A 90 2.87 5.41 -24.20
CA VAL A 90 2.02 6.10 -23.23
C VAL A 90 0.64 6.25 -23.84
N ALA A 91 -0.34 5.54 -23.31
CA ALA A 91 -1.74 5.70 -23.71
C ALA A 91 -2.33 6.87 -22.92
N LEU A 92 -2.38 8.04 -23.53
CA LEU A 92 -3.07 9.20 -22.95
C LEU A 92 -4.56 9.08 -23.23
N SER A 93 -5.37 9.09 -22.18
CA SER A 93 -6.82 9.23 -22.34
C SER A 93 -7.17 10.67 -22.66
N PRO A 94 -8.06 10.95 -23.64
CA PRO A 94 -8.57 12.30 -23.90
C PRO A 94 -9.58 12.76 -22.84
N PHE A 95 -9.98 11.88 -21.91
CA PHE A 95 -10.96 12.17 -20.87
C PHE A 95 -10.26 12.51 -19.55
N GLN A 96 -10.82 13.49 -18.83
CA GLN A 96 -10.28 13.88 -17.52
C GLN A 96 -10.53 12.79 -16.48
N PRO A 97 -9.52 12.46 -15.65
CA PRO A 97 -9.71 11.62 -14.48
C PRO A 97 -10.61 12.34 -13.46
N LEU A 98 -11.31 11.57 -12.67
CA LEU A 98 -12.06 12.09 -11.53
C LEU A 98 -11.70 11.31 -10.27
N THR A 99 -11.71 11.97 -9.12
CA THR A 99 -11.42 11.37 -7.83
C THR A 99 -12.67 11.23 -6.99
N ARG A 100 -12.69 10.21 -6.13
CA ARG A 100 -13.70 10.00 -5.09
C ARG A 100 -13.02 9.59 -3.80
N ASP A 101 -13.42 10.24 -2.72
CA ASP A 101 -12.91 9.98 -1.39
C ASP A 101 -13.90 9.11 -0.61
N PHE A 102 -13.35 8.17 0.12
CA PHE A 102 -14.09 7.28 1.00
C PHE A 102 -13.45 7.32 2.40
N ALA A 103 -14.29 7.37 3.43
CA ALA A 103 -13.86 7.22 4.81
C ALA A 103 -14.37 5.87 5.34
N PHE A 104 -13.52 4.84 5.34
CA PHE A 104 -13.85 3.50 5.82
C PHE A 104 -13.52 3.34 7.29
N VAL A 105 -14.51 3.01 8.10
CA VAL A 105 -14.30 2.59 9.49
C VAL A 105 -14.08 1.08 9.52
N VAL A 106 -12.93 0.68 10.04
CA VAL A 106 -12.49 -0.72 10.13
C VAL A 106 -12.00 -1.04 11.54
N ALA A 107 -11.96 -2.32 11.90
CA ALA A 107 -11.31 -2.75 13.12
C ALA A 107 -9.83 -2.34 13.11
N ARG A 108 -9.27 -2.04 14.27
CA ARG A 108 -7.91 -1.47 14.41
C ARG A 108 -6.81 -2.37 13.85
N ASP A 109 -7.01 -3.68 13.91
CA ASP A 109 -6.08 -4.71 13.41
C ASP A 109 -6.13 -4.91 11.89
N VAL A 110 -7.12 -4.34 11.21
CA VAL A 110 -7.23 -4.42 9.75
C VAL A 110 -6.12 -3.59 9.09
N ASP A 111 -5.31 -4.23 8.25
CA ASP A 111 -4.28 -3.55 7.48
C ASP A 111 -4.89 -2.65 6.39
N ALA A 112 -4.40 -1.40 6.30
CA ALA A 112 -4.78 -0.48 5.24
C ALA A 112 -4.56 -1.07 3.84
N ALA A 113 -3.49 -1.88 3.66
CA ALA A 113 -3.21 -2.57 2.40
C ALA A 113 -4.34 -3.50 1.94
N THR A 114 -5.10 -4.09 2.87
CA THR A 114 -6.25 -4.94 2.56
C THR A 114 -7.41 -4.10 2.00
N VAL A 115 -7.67 -2.94 2.61
CA VAL A 115 -8.68 -1.99 2.14
C VAL A 115 -8.33 -1.47 0.74
N LEU A 116 -7.09 -1.00 0.53
CA LEU A 116 -6.63 -0.48 -0.75
C LEU A 116 -6.69 -1.54 -1.87
N ARG A 117 -6.33 -2.78 -1.56
CA ARG A 117 -6.39 -3.90 -2.50
C ARG A 117 -7.83 -4.23 -2.88
N ALA A 118 -8.74 -4.26 -1.90
CA ALA A 118 -10.16 -4.51 -2.14
C ALA A 118 -10.78 -3.40 -3.01
N ALA A 119 -10.49 -2.13 -2.70
CA ALA A 119 -10.95 -0.99 -3.49
C ALA A 119 -10.43 -1.05 -4.93
N ARG A 120 -9.12 -1.29 -5.13
CA ARG A 120 -8.52 -1.41 -6.46
C ARG A 120 -9.08 -2.59 -7.26
N GLY A 121 -9.43 -3.68 -6.59
CA GLY A 121 -9.99 -4.88 -7.21
C GLY A 121 -11.47 -4.76 -7.62
N ALA A 122 -12.18 -3.75 -7.14
CA ALA A 122 -13.62 -3.57 -7.38
C ALA A 122 -13.96 -3.28 -8.84
N GLU A 123 -13.07 -2.55 -9.53
CA GLU A 123 -13.22 -2.21 -10.95
C GLU A 123 -11.83 -2.05 -11.60
N ARG A 124 -11.47 -2.96 -12.51
CA ARG A 124 -10.10 -3.02 -13.04
C ARG A 124 -9.84 -2.13 -14.24
N THR A 125 -10.90 -1.69 -14.91
CA THR A 125 -10.78 -0.91 -16.16
C THR A 125 -10.81 0.58 -15.91
N LEU A 126 -11.57 1.02 -14.91
CA LEU A 126 -11.76 2.44 -14.61
C LEU A 126 -10.87 2.94 -13.46
N ILE A 127 -10.57 2.10 -12.46
CA ILE A 127 -9.75 2.52 -11.32
C ILE A 127 -8.28 2.54 -11.74
N SER A 128 -7.72 3.73 -11.91
CA SER A 128 -6.32 3.95 -12.26
C SER A 128 -5.40 4.05 -11.05
N ALA A 129 -5.88 4.62 -9.93
CA ALA A 129 -5.12 4.74 -8.69
C ALA A 129 -6.03 4.61 -7.47
N VAL A 130 -5.45 4.09 -6.38
CA VAL A 130 -6.06 4.05 -5.05
C VAL A 130 -4.99 4.45 -4.06
N ARG A 131 -5.25 5.46 -3.24
CA ARG A 131 -4.30 6.04 -2.29
C ARG A 131 -4.93 6.19 -0.91
N LEU A 132 -4.19 5.80 0.13
CA LEU A 132 -4.51 6.17 1.51
C LEU A 132 -3.99 7.59 1.73
N PHE A 133 -4.83 8.50 2.20
CA PHE A 133 -4.42 9.87 2.50
C PHE A 133 -4.60 10.25 3.97
N ASP A 134 -5.42 9.49 4.73
CA ASP A 134 -5.65 9.75 6.13
C ASP A 134 -5.86 8.47 6.94
N VAL A 135 -5.40 8.48 8.19
CA VAL A 135 -5.67 7.47 9.21
C VAL A 135 -6.06 8.19 10.49
N TYR A 136 -7.30 8.05 10.90
CA TYR A 136 -7.81 8.70 12.09
C TYR A 136 -8.19 7.68 13.17
N GLU A 137 -7.59 7.86 14.35
CA GLU A 137 -7.94 7.16 15.58
C GLU A 137 -8.26 8.21 16.66
N GLY A 138 -9.50 8.38 17.02
CA GLY A 138 -9.89 9.40 17.98
C GLY A 138 -11.33 9.25 18.45
N ASP A 139 -11.77 10.16 19.31
CA ASP A 139 -13.01 10.12 20.07
C ASP A 139 -14.29 10.00 19.23
N LYS A 140 -14.21 10.29 17.92
CA LYS A 140 -15.35 10.20 17.00
C LYS A 140 -15.49 8.83 16.35
N ILE A 141 -14.61 7.90 16.67
CA ILE A 141 -14.61 6.51 16.19
C ILE A 141 -14.78 5.59 17.38
N GLU A 142 -15.55 4.54 17.22
CA GLU A 142 -15.76 3.52 18.25
C GLU A 142 -14.44 2.91 18.72
N ALA A 143 -14.30 2.66 20.02
CA ALA A 143 -13.11 2.05 20.57
C ALA A 143 -12.79 0.71 19.88
N GLY A 144 -11.52 0.52 19.54
CA GLY A 144 -11.08 -0.66 18.79
C GLY A 144 -11.21 -0.55 17.27
N HIS A 145 -11.64 0.61 16.76
CA HIS A 145 -11.73 0.91 15.33
C HIS A 145 -10.84 2.07 14.93
N LYS A 146 -10.61 2.21 13.64
CA LYS A 146 -9.96 3.35 12.98
C LYS A 146 -10.68 3.71 11.69
N SER A 147 -10.57 4.97 11.27
CA SER A 147 -11.06 5.46 9.99
C SER A 147 -9.89 5.58 9.02
N LEU A 148 -10.06 5.04 7.82
CA LEU A 148 -9.09 5.12 6.73
C LEU A 148 -9.67 6.00 5.62
N GLY A 149 -9.02 7.15 5.34
CA GLY A 149 -9.33 8.02 4.23
C GLY A 149 -8.68 7.48 2.94
N VAL A 150 -9.50 7.06 2.00
CA VAL A 150 -9.05 6.45 0.74
C VAL A 150 -9.53 7.27 -0.45
N GLU A 151 -8.60 7.76 -1.25
CA GLU A 151 -8.86 8.41 -2.53
C GLU A 151 -8.79 7.38 -3.65
N VAL A 152 -9.81 7.34 -4.50
CA VAL A 152 -9.86 6.50 -5.69
C VAL A 152 -9.95 7.37 -6.94
N THR A 153 -8.99 7.19 -7.85
CA THR A 153 -8.97 7.87 -9.15
C THR A 153 -9.59 6.97 -10.22
N LEU A 154 -10.63 7.48 -10.86
CA LEU A 154 -11.28 6.85 -12.01
C LEU A 154 -10.77 7.50 -13.29
N GLN A 155 -10.27 6.71 -14.24
CA GLN A 155 -9.80 7.16 -15.54
C GLN A 155 -10.70 6.58 -16.65
N PRO A 156 -11.62 7.35 -17.19
CA PRO A 156 -12.39 6.95 -18.37
C PRO A 156 -11.48 6.76 -19.59
N THR A 157 -11.77 5.75 -20.42
CA THR A 157 -11.01 5.46 -21.65
C THR A 157 -11.77 5.75 -22.93
N ASP A 158 -13.08 5.49 -22.95
CA ASP A 158 -13.88 5.51 -24.16
C ASP A 158 -14.90 6.66 -24.22
N LYS A 159 -15.37 7.12 -23.07
CA LYS A 159 -16.34 8.22 -22.93
C LYS A 159 -16.25 8.83 -21.53
N SER A 160 -16.76 10.05 -21.35
CA SER A 160 -16.98 10.63 -20.03
C SER A 160 -17.99 9.80 -19.23
N LEU A 161 -17.73 9.63 -17.93
CA LEU A 161 -18.65 8.91 -17.05
C LEU A 161 -19.84 9.77 -16.68
N THR A 162 -21.02 9.17 -16.69
CA THR A 162 -22.23 9.76 -16.12
C THR A 162 -22.27 9.60 -14.60
N ASP A 163 -23.08 10.42 -13.91
CA ASP A 163 -23.22 10.32 -12.45
C ASP A 163 -23.68 8.93 -12.02
N ALA A 164 -24.62 8.32 -12.75
CA ALA A 164 -25.08 6.96 -12.48
C ALA A 164 -23.97 5.89 -12.60
N GLU A 165 -23.07 6.04 -13.59
CA GLU A 165 -21.93 5.14 -13.76
C GLU A 165 -20.91 5.33 -12.62
N ILE A 166 -20.69 6.56 -12.18
CA ILE A 166 -19.81 6.88 -11.04
C ILE A 166 -20.38 6.27 -9.77
N GLU A 167 -21.68 6.46 -9.49
CA GLU A 167 -22.35 5.89 -8.31
C GLU A 167 -22.28 4.36 -8.31
N ALA A 168 -22.47 3.72 -9.48
CA ALA A 168 -22.35 2.28 -9.61
C ALA A 168 -20.92 1.77 -9.29
N VAL A 169 -19.88 2.50 -9.70
CA VAL A 169 -18.48 2.18 -9.34
C VAL A 169 -18.27 2.36 -7.84
N CYS A 170 -18.74 3.47 -7.27
CA CYS A 170 -18.65 3.73 -5.82
C CYS A 170 -19.34 2.62 -5.00
N ALA A 171 -20.50 2.18 -5.41
CA ALA A 171 -21.22 1.07 -4.77
C ALA A 171 -20.43 -0.25 -4.83
N ARG A 172 -19.78 -0.55 -5.96
CA ARG A 172 -18.91 -1.73 -6.10
C ARG A 172 -17.68 -1.64 -5.18
N ILE A 173 -17.05 -0.47 -5.09
CA ILE A 173 -15.93 -0.24 -4.19
C ILE A 173 -16.34 -0.49 -2.75
N LEU A 174 -17.45 0.13 -2.32
CA LEU A 174 -18.00 -0.05 -0.97
C LEU A 174 -18.26 -1.53 -0.67
N ALA A 175 -18.97 -2.22 -1.57
CA ALA A 175 -19.29 -3.64 -1.40
C ALA A 175 -18.04 -4.52 -1.32
N ALA A 176 -17.02 -4.26 -2.17
CA ALA A 176 -15.77 -5.01 -2.17
C ALA A 176 -14.98 -4.81 -0.88
N VAL A 177 -14.87 -3.58 -0.40
CA VAL A 177 -14.15 -3.25 0.85
C VAL A 177 -14.90 -3.81 2.06
N THR A 178 -16.22 -3.63 2.15
CA THR A 178 -17.05 -4.21 3.23
C THR A 178 -16.92 -5.73 3.27
N LYS A 179 -16.99 -6.40 2.12
CA LYS A 179 -16.82 -7.86 2.03
C LYS A 179 -15.44 -8.34 2.51
N ALA A 180 -14.40 -7.58 2.22
CA ALA A 180 -13.02 -7.97 2.54
C ALA A 180 -12.64 -7.68 4.00
N THR A 181 -13.23 -6.66 4.63
CA THR A 181 -12.74 -6.12 5.91
C THR A 181 -13.82 -5.90 6.96
N GLY A 182 -15.09 -6.07 6.61
CA GLY A 182 -16.21 -5.69 7.49
C GLY A 182 -16.39 -4.17 7.63
N ALA A 183 -15.73 -3.38 6.79
CA ALA A 183 -15.76 -1.91 6.85
C ALA A 183 -17.18 -1.34 6.71
N THR A 184 -17.42 -0.25 7.41
CA THR A 184 -18.58 0.62 7.21
C THR A 184 -18.11 1.97 6.66
N LEU A 185 -18.95 2.62 5.85
CA LEU A 185 -18.69 3.99 5.38
C LEU A 185 -19.11 4.97 6.48
N ARG A 186 -18.27 5.96 6.71
CA ARG A 186 -18.53 7.06 7.65
C ARG A 186 -19.26 8.20 6.97
#